data_0cf12ac75a7b4c95b319a158ba509f85
#
_entry.id   0cf12ac75a7b4c95b319a158ba509f85
#
_cell.length_a   1.000
_cell.length_b   1.000
_cell.length_c   1.000
_cell.angle_alpha   90.00
_cell.angle_beta   90.00
_cell.angle_gamma   90.00
#
_symmetry.space_group_name_H-M   'P 1'
#
loop_
_entity.id
_entity.type
_entity.pdbx_description
1 polymer ?
#
loop_
_entity_poly.entity_id
_entity_poly.type
_entity_poly.pdbx_seq_one_letter_code
_entity_poly.pdbx_strand_id
1 'polypeptide(L)'
;MVKKEILKTFEISQDVYHAEIDWPNLIMNFDKEFKFSEIPKFPQVQRDLSLVMNKDVKYNDVISVIDLNKNKILKKVSLYDIYEGDSIGSNRIAYSMRFILQDESKTFGEKEINSTMDKLIKVFEEELNAEIRK
;
A
#
# COMPACT_ATOMS: atom_id res chain seq x y z
N MET A 1 9.58 -7.41 -19.39
CA MET A 1 9.08 -6.40 -20.35
C MET A 1 9.15 -6.98 -21.75
N VAL A 2 8.10 -6.86 -22.53
CA VAL A 2 8.04 -7.31 -23.92
C VAL A 2 8.91 -6.40 -24.78
N LYS A 3 9.64 -6.98 -25.76
CA LYS A 3 10.51 -6.21 -26.65
C LYS A 3 9.70 -5.25 -27.52
N LYS A 4 10.20 -4.02 -27.68
CA LYS A 4 9.52 -2.96 -28.46
C LYS A 4 9.26 -3.35 -29.93
N GLU A 5 10.13 -4.19 -30.52
CA GLU A 5 9.97 -4.71 -31.87
C GLU A 5 8.71 -5.57 -32.02
N ILE A 6 8.43 -6.40 -30.99
CA ILE A 6 7.21 -7.21 -30.95
C ILE A 6 5.98 -6.32 -30.77
N LEU A 7 6.05 -5.34 -29.86
CA LEU A 7 4.95 -4.41 -29.63
C LEU A 7 4.56 -3.63 -30.89
N LYS A 8 5.55 -3.21 -31.68
CA LYS A 8 5.33 -2.53 -32.98
C LYS A 8 4.55 -3.38 -33.97
N THR A 9 4.81 -4.71 -34.02
CA THR A 9 4.09 -5.62 -34.90
C THR A 9 2.58 -5.68 -34.60
N PHE A 10 2.21 -5.36 -33.36
CA PHE A 10 0.82 -5.32 -32.87
C PHE A 10 0.29 -3.90 -32.71
N GLU A 11 1.00 -2.87 -33.19
CA GLU A 11 0.65 -1.44 -33.05
C GLU A 11 0.45 -0.99 -31.60
N ILE A 12 1.16 -1.62 -30.65
CA ILE A 12 1.12 -1.27 -29.22
C ILE A 12 2.20 -0.24 -28.93
N SER A 13 1.81 0.96 -28.49
CA SER A 13 2.72 2.05 -28.17
C SER A 13 3.19 2.07 -26.72
N GLN A 14 2.43 1.47 -25.81
CA GLN A 14 2.73 1.41 -24.38
C GLN A 14 3.67 0.26 -24.02
N ASP A 15 4.36 0.37 -22.89
CA ASP A 15 5.17 -0.72 -22.36
C ASP A 15 4.28 -1.86 -21.85
N VAL A 16 4.61 -3.10 -22.25
CA VAL A 16 3.89 -4.31 -21.84
C VAL A 16 4.81 -5.20 -21.04
N TYR A 17 4.33 -5.64 -19.89
CA TYR A 17 5.01 -6.61 -19.04
C TYR A 17 4.29 -7.95 -19.14
N HIS A 18 5.08 -9.02 -19.26
CA HIS A 18 4.58 -10.39 -19.32
C HIS A 18 5.27 -11.20 -18.23
N ALA A 19 4.51 -12.03 -17.54
CA ALA A 19 5.00 -13.01 -16.58
C ALA A 19 4.37 -14.37 -16.87
N GLU A 20 5.19 -15.40 -16.88
CA GLU A 20 4.77 -16.79 -16.99
C GLU A 20 5.08 -17.49 -15.65
N ILE A 21 4.11 -18.19 -15.10
CA ILE A 21 4.21 -18.83 -13.79
C ILE A 21 4.00 -20.33 -13.97
N ASP A 22 5.01 -21.12 -13.59
CA ASP A 22 4.89 -22.56 -13.48
C ASP A 22 4.07 -22.90 -12.23
N TRP A 23 2.77 -23.01 -12.43
CA TRP A 23 1.81 -23.23 -11.34
C TRP A 23 2.00 -24.56 -10.60
N PRO A 24 2.26 -25.71 -11.26
CA PRO A 24 2.58 -26.96 -10.59
C PRO A 24 3.78 -26.85 -9.64
N ASN A 25 4.88 -26.26 -10.10
CA ASN A 25 6.07 -26.07 -9.28
C ASN A 25 5.83 -25.08 -8.11
N LEU A 26 5.06 -24.04 -8.35
CA LEU A 26 4.68 -23.10 -7.28
C LEU A 26 3.92 -23.82 -6.16
N ILE A 27 2.91 -24.64 -6.52
CA ILE A 27 2.09 -25.37 -5.55
C ILE A 27 2.93 -26.43 -4.79
N MET A 28 3.83 -27.12 -5.50
CA MET A 28 4.70 -28.13 -4.87
C MET A 28 5.64 -27.54 -3.82
N ASN A 29 6.10 -26.30 -4.04
CA ASN A 29 7.01 -25.60 -3.14
C ASN A 29 6.30 -24.66 -2.17
N PHE A 30 4.96 -24.61 -2.20
CA PHE A 30 4.19 -23.81 -1.26
C PHE A 30 4.25 -24.47 0.13
N ASP A 31 4.73 -23.71 1.11
CA ASP A 31 4.74 -24.16 2.49
C ASP A 31 3.32 -24.28 3.02
N LYS A 32 2.93 -25.52 3.35
CA LYS A 32 1.57 -25.88 3.77
C LYS A 32 1.34 -25.77 5.28
N GLU A 33 2.20 -25.05 5.99
CA GLU A 33 1.94 -24.82 7.42
C GLU A 33 0.68 -23.96 7.62
N PHE A 34 -0.40 -24.62 7.97
CA PHE A 34 -1.62 -23.94 8.41
C PHE A 34 -1.43 -23.50 9.87
N LYS A 35 -1.23 -22.19 10.08
CA LYS A 35 -1.25 -21.62 11.42
C LYS A 35 -2.68 -21.25 11.77
N PHE A 36 -3.24 -21.94 12.76
CA PHE A 36 -4.51 -21.51 13.33
C PHE A 36 -4.33 -20.17 14.05
N SER A 37 -5.17 -19.20 13.77
CA SER A 37 -5.30 -17.99 14.56
C SER A 37 -6.75 -17.83 14.99
N GLU A 38 -6.95 -17.49 16.25
CA GLU A 38 -8.31 -17.19 16.74
C GLU A 38 -8.91 -16.01 15.99
N ILE A 39 -10.21 -16.07 15.75
CA ILE A 39 -10.93 -14.94 15.16
C ILE A 39 -10.90 -13.79 16.17
N PRO A 40 -10.44 -12.60 15.76
CA PRO A 40 -10.36 -11.47 16.66
C PRO A 40 -11.72 -11.12 17.25
N LYS A 41 -11.80 -10.96 18.57
CA LYS A 41 -13.04 -10.63 19.29
C LYS A 41 -13.47 -9.18 19.09
N PHE A 42 -12.54 -8.29 18.77
CA PHE A 42 -12.78 -6.86 18.61
C PHE A 42 -12.76 -6.45 17.15
N PRO A 43 -13.65 -5.54 16.73
CA PRO A 43 -13.77 -5.15 15.34
C PRO A 43 -12.51 -4.41 14.87
N GLN A 44 -12.14 -4.66 13.62
CA GLN A 44 -11.14 -3.86 12.92
C GLN A 44 -11.72 -2.52 12.48
N VAL A 45 -10.87 -1.50 12.45
CA VAL A 45 -11.20 -0.17 11.92
C VAL A 45 -10.39 0.08 10.66
N GLN A 46 -11.06 0.51 9.61
CA GLN A 46 -10.45 0.89 8.35
C GLN A 46 -10.31 2.42 8.29
N ARG A 47 -9.16 2.89 7.80
CA ARG A 47 -8.91 4.28 7.44
C ARG A 47 -8.21 4.34 6.10
N ASP A 48 -8.65 5.24 5.26
CA ASP A 48 -8.07 5.46 3.94
C ASP A 48 -7.40 6.85 3.91
N LEU A 49 -6.22 6.91 3.30
CA LEU A 49 -5.48 8.16 3.08
C LEU A 49 -5.02 8.20 1.63
N SER A 50 -5.04 9.39 1.03
CA SER A 50 -4.40 9.66 -0.25
C SER A 50 -3.15 10.49 -0.03
N LEU A 51 -1.98 9.90 -0.31
CA LEU A 51 -0.66 10.50 -0.15
C LEU A 51 -0.23 11.06 -1.50
N VAL A 52 -0.19 12.39 -1.62
CA VAL A 52 0.31 13.07 -2.83
C VAL A 52 1.76 13.46 -2.61
N MET A 53 2.66 12.92 -3.42
CA MET A 53 4.11 13.10 -3.26
C MET A 53 4.81 13.21 -4.62
N ASN A 54 6.12 13.42 -4.62
CA ASN A 54 6.92 13.45 -5.85
C ASN A 54 6.92 12.05 -6.50
N LYS A 55 6.90 11.99 -7.84
CA LYS A 55 6.97 10.73 -8.62
C LYS A 55 8.23 9.91 -8.36
N ASP A 56 9.30 10.51 -7.86
CA ASP A 56 10.53 9.81 -7.53
C ASP A 56 10.37 8.89 -6.31
N VAL A 57 9.38 9.18 -5.45
CA VAL A 57 9.06 8.35 -4.27
C VAL A 57 8.35 7.07 -4.73
N LYS A 58 9.00 5.94 -4.48
CA LYS A 58 8.46 4.63 -4.84
C LYS A 58 7.57 4.08 -3.73
N TYR A 59 6.67 3.20 -4.10
CA TYR A 59 5.81 2.50 -3.13
C TYR A 59 6.61 1.81 -2.01
N ASN A 60 7.77 1.24 -2.33
CA ASN A 60 8.64 0.60 -1.33
C ASN A 60 9.18 1.60 -0.30
N ASP A 61 9.41 2.85 -0.66
CA ASP A 61 9.86 3.88 0.27
C ASP A 61 8.76 4.18 1.28
N VAL A 62 7.51 4.29 0.80
CA VAL A 62 6.32 4.46 1.66
C VAL A 62 6.16 3.29 2.64
N ILE A 63 6.30 2.04 2.16
CA ILE A 63 6.21 0.86 3.01
C ILE A 63 7.34 0.84 4.03
N SER A 64 8.56 1.21 3.66
CA SER A 64 9.71 1.27 4.58
C SER A 64 9.44 2.27 5.73
N VAL A 65 8.91 3.45 5.41
CA VAL A 65 8.53 4.45 6.41
C VAL A 65 7.43 3.92 7.35
N ILE A 66 6.44 3.23 6.81
CA ILE A 66 5.37 2.61 7.60
C ILE A 66 5.94 1.55 8.55
N ASP A 67 6.81 0.66 8.05
CA ASP A 67 7.36 -0.45 8.85
C ASP A 67 8.26 0.05 9.98
N LEU A 68 9.02 1.14 9.77
CA LEU A 68 9.82 1.80 10.81
C LEU A 68 8.96 2.43 11.91
N ASN A 69 7.76 2.90 11.56
CA ASN A 69 6.85 3.60 12.47
C ASN A 69 5.63 2.76 12.90
N LYS A 70 5.62 1.48 12.51
CA LYS A 70 4.52 0.55 12.78
C LYS A 70 4.34 0.30 14.27
N ASN A 71 3.12 0.48 14.73
CA ASN A 71 2.72 0.09 16.07
C ASN A 71 1.93 -1.23 16.07
N LYS A 72 1.68 -1.80 17.24
CA LYS A 72 1.01 -3.11 17.39
C LYS A 72 -0.43 -3.13 16.85
N ILE A 73 -1.05 -1.98 16.71
CA ILE A 73 -2.45 -1.87 16.30
C ILE A 73 -2.63 -1.76 14.79
N LEU A 74 -1.59 -1.39 14.05
CA LEU A 74 -1.61 -1.38 12.60
C LEU A 74 -1.37 -2.81 12.08
N LYS A 75 -2.44 -3.47 11.65
CA LYS A 75 -2.41 -4.87 11.22
C LYS A 75 -2.09 -5.04 9.76
N LYS A 76 -2.61 -4.15 8.91
CA LYS A 76 -2.43 -4.24 7.46
C LYS A 76 -2.43 -2.87 6.81
N VAL A 77 -1.59 -2.73 5.80
CA VAL A 77 -1.61 -1.60 4.87
C VAL A 77 -1.72 -2.15 3.46
N SER A 78 -2.49 -1.51 2.62
CA SER A 78 -2.62 -1.88 1.20
C SER A 78 -2.81 -0.65 0.34
N LEU A 79 -2.12 -0.63 -0.79
CA LEU A 79 -2.34 0.31 -1.88
C LEU A 79 -3.51 -0.22 -2.72
N TYR A 80 -4.51 0.62 -2.99
CA TYR A 80 -5.66 0.22 -3.80
C TYR A 80 -5.88 1.09 -5.04
N ASP A 81 -5.25 2.26 -5.10
CA ASP A 81 -5.31 3.13 -6.27
C ASP A 81 -4.05 3.97 -6.42
N ILE A 82 -3.68 4.26 -7.66
CA ILE A 82 -2.56 5.14 -8.03
C ILE A 82 -3.10 6.15 -9.04
N TYR A 83 -2.95 7.43 -8.73
CA TYR A 83 -3.38 8.50 -9.61
C TYR A 83 -2.22 9.40 -10.01
N GLU A 84 -2.14 9.68 -11.31
CA GLU A 84 -1.27 10.68 -11.91
C GLU A 84 -2.11 11.58 -12.80
N GLY A 85 -2.01 12.88 -12.65
CA GLY A 85 -2.77 13.81 -13.47
C GLY A 85 -2.53 15.27 -13.08
N ASP A 86 -2.99 16.16 -13.94
CA ASP A 86 -2.76 17.61 -13.82
C ASP A 86 -3.32 18.22 -12.54
N SER A 87 -4.35 17.60 -11.97
CA SER A 87 -4.99 18.08 -10.73
C SER A 87 -4.09 18.01 -9.49
N ILE A 88 -3.02 17.20 -9.53
CA ILE A 88 -2.03 17.09 -8.43
C ILE A 88 -0.66 17.61 -8.81
N GLY A 89 -0.49 18.07 -10.07
CA GLY A 89 0.76 18.59 -10.63
C GLY A 89 1.51 17.54 -11.48
N SER A 90 2.23 18.01 -12.50
CA SER A 90 2.85 17.17 -13.54
C SER A 90 3.95 16.23 -13.05
N ASN A 91 4.57 16.52 -11.90
CA ASN A 91 5.66 15.71 -11.32
C ASN A 91 5.24 15.05 -9.99
N ARG A 92 3.95 14.81 -9.81
CA ARG A 92 3.40 14.24 -8.58
C ARG A 92 2.63 12.95 -8.86
N ILE A 93 2.57 12.11 -7.84
CA ILE A 93 1.82 10.85 -7.81
C ILE A 93 0.99 10.81 -6.53
N ALA A 94 -0.21 10.29 -6.62
CA ALA A 94 -1.06 10.05 -5.46
C ALA A 94 -1.22 8.55 -5.23
N TYR A 95 -0.88 8.09 -4.03
CA TYR A 95 -1.13 6.72 -3.58
C TYR A 95 -2.33 6.69 -2.63
N SER A 96 -3.39 6.03 -3.04
CA SER A 96 -4.56 5.79 -2.18
C SER A 96 -4.34 4.52 -1.38
N MET A 97 -4.14 4.69 -0.08
CA MET A 97 -3.73 3.62 0.83
C MET A 97 -4.78 3.36 1.89
N ARG A 98 -4.96 2.09 2.19
CA ARG A 98 -5.89 1.59 3.22
C ARG A 98 -5.13 1.05 4.41
N PHE A 99 -5.49 1.52 5.58
CA PHE A 99 -4.91 1.13 6.86
C PHE A 99 -5.96 0.37 7.67
N ILE A 100 -5.62 -0.85 8.10
CA ILE A 100 -6.46 -1.67 8.97
C ILE A 100 -5.86 -1.63 10.37
N LEU A 101 -6.62 -1.08 11.29
CA LEU A 101 -6.27 -0.96 12.70
C LEU A 101 -7.10 -1.93 13.53
N GLN A 102 -6.46 -2.68 14.43
CA GLN A 102 -7.14 -3.62 15.32
C GLN A 102 -6.31 -3.86 16.58
N ASP A 103 -6.98 -3.92 17.72
CA ASP A 103 -6.41 -4.37 19.00
C ASP A 103 -7.03 -5.71 19.36
N GLU A 104 -6.25 -6.59 19.95
CA GLU A 104 -6.69 -7.92 20.39
C GLU A 104 -7.34 -7.89 21.77
N SER A 105 -7.19 -6.80 22.51
CA SER A 105 -7.62 -6.66 23.89
C SER A 105 -8.83 -5.75 24.10
N LYS A 106 -9.09 -4.82 23.16
CA LYS A 106 -10.17 -3.81 23.31
C LYS A 106 -10.68 -3.28 21.96
N THR A 107 -11.87 -2.71 22.01
CA THR A 107 -12.39 -1.87 20.91
C THR A 107 -11.75 -0.48 20.99
N PHE A 108 -11.33 0.06 19.84
CA PHE A 108 -10.78 1.41 19.78
C PHE A 108 -11.83 2.49 19.94
N GLY A 109 -11.48 3.52 20.73
CA GLY A 109 -12.17 4.79 20.68
C GLY A 109 -11.67 5.65 19.51
N GLU A 110 -12.53 6.52 18.97
CA GLU A 110 -12.16 7.42 17.86
C GLU A 110 -10.91 8.25 18.13
N LYS A 111 -10.71 8.70 19.37
CA LYS A 111 -9.52 9.47 19.75
C LYS A 111 -8.22 8.70 19.58
N GLU A 112 -8.20 7.42 19.89
CA GLU A 112 -7.02 6.56 19.75
C GLU A 112 -6.71 6.30 18.28
N ILE A 113 -7.75 6.06 17.47
CA ILE A 113 -7.64 5.87 16.02
C ILE A 113 -7.06 7.13 15.39
N ASN A 114 -7.67 8.29 15.65
CA ASN A 114 -7.23 9.56 15.10
C ASN A 114 -5.80 9.89 15.51
N SER A 115 -5.45 9.71 16.79
CA SER A 115 -4.07 9.91 17.27
C SER A 115 -3.04 9.03 16.55
N THR A 116 -3.42 7.78 16.21
CA THR A 116 -2.53 6.89 15.46
C THR A 116 -2.39 7.34 14.01
N MET A 117 -3.49 7.72 13.38
CA MET A 117 -3.46 8.23 11.99
C MET A 117 -2.71 9.56 11.90
N ASP A 118 -2.90 10.48 12.85
CA ASP A 118 -2.19 11.76 12.89
C ASP A 118 -0.68 11.59 13.02
N LYS A 119 -0.22 10.58 13.78
CA LYS A 119 1.21 10.25 13.87
C LYS A 119 1.75 9.76 12.54
N LEU A 120 1.04 8.86 11.86
CA LEU A 120 1.44 8.36 10.55
C LEU A 120 1.46 9.49 9.50
N ILE A 121 0.46 10.36 9.53
CA ILE A 121 0.40 11.53 8.64
C ILE A 121 1.63 12.41 8.82
N LYS A 122 1.99 12.77 10.06
CA LYS A 122 3.20 13.57 10.33
C LYS A 122 4.46 12.93 9.80
N VAL A 123 4.61 11.62 9.98
CA VAL A 123 5.77 10.91 9.46
C VAL A 123 5.81 10.93 7.93
N PHE A 124 4.68 10.79 7.24
CA PHE A 124 4.64 10.91 5.78
C PHE A 124 4.96 12.32 5.30
N GLU A 125 4.49 13.36 6.01
CA GLU A 125 4.81 14.75 5.72
C GLU A 125 6.31 15.03 5.92
N GLU A 126 6.89 14.55 7.01
CA GLU A 126 8.28 14.80 7.38
C GLU A 126 9.29 14.01 6.52
N GLU A 127 9.04 12.73 6.28
CA GLU A 127 10.01 11.84 5.63
C GLU A 127 9.83 11.73 4.11
N LEU A 128 8.61 11.91 3.60
CA LEU A 128 8.30 11.76 2.18
C LEU A 128 7.86 13.07 1.52
N ASN A 129 7.79 14.18 2.25
CA ASN A 129 7.16 15.43 1.79
C ASN A 129 5.78 15.17 1.18
N ALA A 130 5.03 14.25 1.76
CA ALA A 130 3.72 13.89 1.28
C ALA A 130 2.67 14.93 1.72
N GLU A 131 1.77 15.29 0.83
CA GLU A 131 0.55 16.04 1.15
C GLU A 131 -0.62 15.08 1.29
N ILE A 132 -1.40 15.21 2.36
CA ILE A 132 -2.57 14.36 2.56
C ILE A 132 -3.77 14.99 1.90
N ARG A 133 -4.33 14.29 0.92
CA ARG A 133 -5.61 14.67 0.29
C ARG A 133 -6.75 13.95 1.01
N LYS A 134 -7.67 14.71 1.57
CA LYS A 134 -8.90 14.19 2.22
C LYS A 134 -10.03 14.07 1.22
#